data_dbfcf4c6dab5f2ded85b96449b52d8ec
#
_entry.id   dbfcf4c6dab5f2ded85b96449b52d8ec
#
_cell.length_a   1.000
_cell.length_b   1.000
_cell.length_c   1.000
_cell.angle_alpha   90.00
_cell.angle_beta   90.00
_cell.angle_gamma   90.00
#
_symmetry.space_group_name_H-M   'P 1'
#
loop_
_entity.id
_entity.type
_entity.pdbx_description
1 polymer ?
#
loop_
_entity_poly.entity_id
_entity_poly.type
_entity_poly.pdbx_seq_one_letter_code
_entity_poly.pdbx_strand_id
1 'polypeptide(L)'
;MPENKHLKLIGETDFRELFHKIVYIQPTGEVRNHLAKSIPVCAEDEGFLAYGYIDNQAGFSFRILCSANINNSLLTHGVFPKETGYIIRRGYFNNCSFIDTECFGLDVSDFDEHAQECIRVINECYKCSEQTEEMRKLTFLDPLRSSDYPDDIQVLLYQKGIQIEQVWVKCFAYTKDELFGKLLNEPNQDFVVHNGSIIGFAPVETEDGLLCVYTGRWLEEQSE
;
A
#
# COMPACT_ATOMS: atom_id res chain seq x y z
N MET A 1 -28.71 -3.93 -14.99
CA MET A 1 -27.31 -3.52 -14.79
C MET A 1 -27.00 -3.81 -13.32
N PRO A 2 -25.99 -4.60 -12.97
CA PRO A 2 -25.55 -4.60 -11.59
C PRO A 2 -25.05 -3.18 -11.35
N GLU A 3 -25.63 -2.56 -10.34
CA GLU A 3 -25.28 -1.21 -9.94
C GLU A 3 -23.76 -1.14 -9.68
N ASN A 4 -23.14 -0.01 -10.02
CA ASN A 4 -21.77 0.40 -9.69
C ASN A 4 -21.43 0.36 -8.18
N LYS A 5 -22.13 -0.45 -7.40
CA LYS A 5 -22.07 -0.52 -5.93
C LYS A 5 -20.73 -1.00 -5.37
N HIS A 6 -19.85 -1.53 -6.21
CA HIS A 6 -18.60 -2.13 -5.75
C HIS A 6 -17.33 -1.47 -6.34
N LEU A 7 -17.47 -0.50 -7.25
CA LEU A 7 -16.33 0.25 -7.78
C LEU A 7 -15.85 1.27 -6.74
N LYS A 8 -14.58 1.16 -6.34
CA LYS A 8 -13.90 2.08 -5.44
C LYS A 8 -12.71 2.70 -6.15
N LEU A 9 -12.33 3.93 -5.79
CA LEU A 9 -11.10 4.54 -6.26
C LEU A 9 -9.90 4.01 -5.47
N ILE A 10 -8.84 3.61 -6.18
CA ILE A 10 -7.63 3.11 -5.53
C ILE A 10 -6.99 4.17 -4.63
N GLY A 11 -6.98 5.44 -5.06
CA GLY A 11 -6.39 6.54 -4.29
C GLY A 11 -7.11 6.88 -2.98
N GLU A 12 -8.39 6.51 -2.86
CA GLU A 12 -9.23 6.76 -1.67
C GLU A 12 -9.40 5.52 -0.78
N THR A 13 -8.74 4.42 -1.16
CA THR A 13 -8.94 3.11 -0.52
C THR A 13 -7.82 2.82 0.47
N ASP A 14 -8.18 2.23 1.61
CA ASP A 14 -7.22 1.68 2.55
C ASP A 14 -6.38 0.57 1.89
N PHE A 15 -5.09 0.49 2.27
CA PHE A 15 -4.20 -0.52 1.73
C PHE A 15 -4.69 -1.95 1.98
N ARG A 16 -5.45 -2.18 3.07
CA ARG A 16 -5.99 -3.50 3.47
C ARG A 16 -6.96 -4.07 2.46
N GLU A 17 -7.66 -3.20 1.75
CA GLU A 17 -8.61 -3.64 0.73
C GLU A 17 -7.92 -4.11 -0.57
N LEU A 18 -6.62 -3.87 -0.68
CA LEU A 18 -5.81 -4.21 -1.84
C LEU A 18 -4.69 -5.21 -1.52
N PHE A 19 -4.26 -5.27 -0.25
CA PHE A 19 -3.11 -6.05 0.18
C PHE A 19 -3.40 -7.54 0.21
N HIS A 20 -2.57 -8.32 -0.46
CA HIS A 20 -2.70 -9.76 -0.65
C HIS A 20 -4.01 -10.18 -1.34
N LYS A 21 -4.56 -9.28 -2.18
CA LYS A 21 -5.78 -9.53 -2.93
C LYS A 21 -5.54 -9.47 -4.43
N ILE A 22 -6.33 -10.24 -5.17
CA ILE A 22 -6.49 -10.06 -6.60
C ILE A 22 -7.64 -9.10 -6.80
N VAL A 23 -7.38 -8.02 -7.53
CA VAL A 23 -8.38 -7.00 -7.84
C VAL A 23 -8.51 -6.82 -9.34
N TYR A 24 -9.73 -6.60 -9.80
CA TYR A 24 -9.98 -6.07 -11.15
C TYR A 24 -9.76 -4.56 -11.11
N ILE A 25 -8.85 -4.06 -11.93
CA ILE A 25 -8.60 -2.62 -12.09
C ILE A 25 -9.18 -2.16 -13.41
N GLN A 26 -10.03 -1.13 -13.33
CA GLN A 26 -10.54 -0.41 -14.49
C GLN A 26 -9.74 0.87 -14.67
N PRO A 27 -8.80 0.93 -15.63
CA PRO A 27 -7.95 2.08 -15.84
C PRO A 27 -8.73 3.26 -16.41
N THR A 28 -8.32 4.49 -16.09
CA THR A 28 -8.78 5.68 -16.83
C THR A 28 -8.28 5.62 -18.28
N GLY A 29 -8.88 6.39 -19.18
CA GLY A 29 -8.47 6.41 -20.58
C GLY A 29 -6.98 6.78 -20.78
N GLU A 30 -6.46 7.68 -19.95
CA GLU A 30 -5.05 8.08 -19.98
C GLU A 30 -4.13 6.93 -19.56
N VAL A 31 -4.41 6.30 -18.41
CA VAL A 31 -3.67 5.15 -17.90
C VAL A 31 -3.73 3.99 -18.87
N ARG A 32 -4.91 3.68 -19.43
CA ARG A 32 -5.08 2.65 -20.46
C ARG A 32 -4.18 2.90 -21.66
N ASN A 33 -4.24 4.11 -22.23
CA ASN A 33 -3.44 4.46 -23.41
C ASN A 33 -1.92 4.35 -23.16
N HIS A 34 -1.49 4.63 -21.94
CA HIS A 34 -0.09 4.47 -21.57
C HIS A 34 0.28 2.98 -21.42
N LEU A 35 -0.52 2.21 -20.70
CA LEU A 35 -0.27 0.80 -20.45
C LEU A 35 -0.31 -0.03 -21.75
N ALA A 36 -1.26 0.25 -22.65
CA ALA A 36 -1.39 -0.47 -23.93
C ALA A 36 -0.14 -0.39 -24.81
N LYS A 37 0.69 0.63 -24.65
CA LYS A 37 1.98 0.75 -25.36
C LYS A 37 3.05 -0.20 -24.86
N SER A 38 2.98 -0.56 -23.58
CA SER A 38 4.02 -1.33 -22.88
C SER A 38 3.55 -2.71 -22.46
N ILE A 39 2.26 -2.90 -22.30
CA ILE A 39 1.63 -4.13 -21.82
C ILE A 39 0.60 -4.61 -22.85
N PRO A 40 0.95 -5.54 -23.74
CA PRO A 40 0.07 -5.99 -24.81
C PRO A 40 -1.29 -6.50 -24.35
N VAL A 41 -1.34 -7.12 -23.16
CA VAL A 41 -2.58 -7.66 -22.56
C VAL A 41 -3.60 -6.62 -22.18
N CYS A 42 -3.26 -5.32 -22.15
CA CYS A 42 -4.19 -4.24 -21.80
C CYS A 42 -4.84 -3.56 -23.01
N ALA A 43 -4.56 -4.00 -24.24
CA ALA A 43 -4.98 -3.31 -25.45
C ALA A 43 -6.44 -3.57 -25.86
N GLU A 44 -6.97 -4.76 -25.58
CA GLU A 44 -8.27 -5.21 -26.09
C GLU A 44 -9.37 -5.25 -25.03
N ASP A 45 -9.02 -5.33 -23.76
CA ASP A 45 -9.94 -5.49 -22.65
C ASP A 45 -10.19 -4.18 -21.87
N GLU A 46 -11.34 -4.09 -21.19
CA GLU A 46 -11.72 -2.88 -20.44
C GLU A 46 -10.87 -2.65 -19.18
N GLY A 47 -10.25 -3.72 -18.67
CA GLY A 47 -9.42 -3.67 -17.49
C GLY A 47 -8.45 -4.84 -17.40
N PHE A 48 -7.92 -5.07 -16.21
CA PHE A 48 -6.99 -6.15 -15.95
C PHE A 48 -7.08 -6.63 -14.50
N LEU A 49 -6.63 -7.86 -14.28
CA LEU A 49 -6.43 -8.40 -12.94
C LEU A 49 -5.03 -8.08 -12.45
N ALA A 50 -4.94 -7.69 -11.19
CA ALA A 50 -3.68 -7.39 -10.53
C ALA A 50 -3.66 -7.91 -9.10
N TYR A 51 -2.50 -8.38 -8.65
CA TYR A 51 -2.26 -8.79 -7.27
C TYR A 51 -1.56 -7.67 -6.51
N GLY A 52 -2.16 -7.23 -5.40
CA GLY A 52 -1.63 -6.16 -4.55
C GLY A 52 -0.68 -6.69 -3.48
N TYR A 53 0.50 -6.08 -3.35
CA TYR A 53 1.50 -6.42 -2.34
C TYR A 53 2.31 -5.19 -1.92
N ILE A 54 3.04 -5.29 -0.81
CA ILE A 54 3.92 -4.23 -0.32
C ILE A 54 5.37 -4.64 -0.60
N ASP A 55 6.02 -3.88 -1.49
CA ASP A 55 7.47 -3.94 -1.71
C ASP A 55 8.16 -3.15 -0.60
N ASN A 56 9.07 -3.78 0.14
CA ASN A 56 9.71 -3.19 1.31
C ASN A 56 10.53 -1.92 1.01
N GLN A 57 10.95 -1.73 -0.25
CA GLN A 57 11.73 -0.57 -0.69
C GLN A 57 10.92 0.43 -1.51
N ALA A 58 9.99 -0.07 -2.30
CA ALA A 58 9.31 0.72 -3.31
C ALA A 58 7.81 0.92 -3.04
N GLY A 59 7.32 0.47 -1.89
CA GLY A 59 5.96 0.71 -1.44
C GLY A 59 4.92 -0.21 -2.05
N PHE A 60 3.65 0.19 -1.91
CA PHE A 60 2.53 -0.62 -2.40
C PHE A 60 2.57 -0.75 -3.93
N SER A 61 2.47 -1.98 -4.39
CA SER A 61 2.66 -2.34 -5.78
C SER A 61 1.62 -3.34 -6.24
N PHE A 62 1.33 -3.31 -7.53
CA PHE A 62 0.48 -4.27 -8.20
C PHE A 62 1.29 -5.08 -9.20
N ARG A 63 1.21 -6.39 -9.10
CA ARG A 63 1.62 -7.31 -10.15
C ARG A 63 0.46 -7.48 -11.10
N ILE A 64 0.60 -7.03 -12.34
CA ILE A 64 -0.40 -7.28 -13.38
C ILE A 64 -0.38 -8.76 -13.73
N LEU A 65 -1.53 -9.39 -13.68
CA LEU A 65 -1.71 -10.81 -13.93
C LEU A 65 -2.15 -11.07 -15.38
N CYS A 66 -3.28 -10.51 -15.79
CA CYS A 66 -3.82 -10.65 -17.16
C CYS A 66 -4.84 -9.55 -17.44
N SER A 67 -5.25 -9.42 -18.71
CA SER A 67 -6.39 -8.61 -19.09
C SER A 67 -7.70 -9.20 -18.57
N ALA A 68 -8.71 -8.36 -18.35
CA ALA A 68 -10.02 -8.80 -17.90
C ALA A 68 -11.14 -7.85 -18.29
N ASN A 69 -12.37 -8.39 -18.34
CA ASN A 69 -13.60 -7.66 -18.60
C ASN A 69 -14.68 -8.04 -17.59
N ILE A 70 -15.55 -7.09 -17.28
CA ILE A 70 -16.78 -7.34 -16.51
C ILE A 70 -17.98 -7.11 -17.43
N ASN A 71 -18.64 -8.19 -17.82
CA ASN A 71 -19.85 -8.15 -18.65
C ASN A 71 -21.03 -8.79 -17.91
N ASN A 72 -22.12 -8.06 -17.74
CA ASN A 72 -23.35 -8.60 -17.10
C ASN A 72 -23.10 -9.26 -15.73
N SER A 73 -22.27 -8.66 -14.89
CA SER A 73 -21.84 -9.19 -13.57
C SER A 73 -20.96 -10.45 -13.62
N LEU A 74 -20.47 -10.81 -14.79
CA LEU A 74 -19.52 -11.91 -14.96
C LEU A 74 -18.13 -11.31 -15.24
N LEU A 75 -17.15 -11.69 -14.41
CA LEU A 75 -15.75 -11.41 -14.67
C LEU A 75 -15.18 -12.48 -15.60
N THR A 76 -14.61 -12.05 -16.70
CA THR A 76 -13.87 -12.90 -17.63
C THR A 76 -12.44 -12.37 -17.73
N HIS A 77 -11.47 -13.26 -17.85
CA HIS A 77 -10.07 -12.86 -17.94
C HIS A 77 -9.36 -13.58 -19.11
N GLY A 78 -8.31 -12.95 -19.58
CA GLY A 78 -7.43 -13.48 -20.63
C GLY A 78 -6.41 -14.48 -20.08
N VAL A 79 -5.45 -14.82 -20.92
CA VAL A 79 -4.36 -15.73 -20.59
C VAL A 79 -3.29 -14.98 -19.78
N PHE A 80 -2.73 -15.64 -18.78
CA PHE A 80 -1.62 -15.09 -18.01
C PHE A 80 -0.32 -15.14 -18.83
N PRO A 81 0.38 -14.00 -18.98
CA PRO A 81 1.63 -13.95 -19.74
C PRO A 81 2.72 -14.72 -18.98
N LYS A 82 3.34 -15.71 -19.68
CA LYS A 82 4.36 -16.59 -19.07
C LYS A 82 5.75 -15.95 -18.95
N GLU A 83 6.06 -14.97 -19.79
CA GLU A 83 7.44 -14.50 -19.98
C GLU A 83 7.74 -13.12 -19.36
N THR A 84 6.74 -12.30 -19.09
CA THR A 84 6.93 -10.93 -18.60
C THR A 84 6.00 -10.59 -17.45
N GLY A 85 6.60 -10.12 -16.38
CA GLY A 85 5.86 -9.60 -15.25
C GLY A 85 5.89 -8.09 -15.20
N TYR A 86 4.73 -7.49 -15.21
CA TYR A 86 4.59 -6.05 -15.06
C TYR A 86 4.25 -5.72 -13.61
N ILE A 87 5.08 -4.89 -13.00
CA ILE A 87 4.88 -4.36 -11.65
C ILE A 87 4.68 -2.86 -11.78
N ILE A 88 3.58 -2.37 -11.20
CA ILE A 88 3.22 -0.96 -11.25
C ILE A 88 2.92 -0.48 -9.83
N ARG A 89 3.44 0.70 -9.47
CA ARG A 89 3.22 1.29 -8.15
C ARG A 89 1.78 1.78 -8.01
N ARG A 90 1.24 1.66 -6.81
CA ARG A 90 -0.14 2.06 -6.48
C ARG A 90 -0.46 3.48 -6.93
N GLY A 91 0.42 4.43 -6.65
CA GLY A 91 0.21 5.84 -6.97
C GLY A 91 -0.10 6.12 -8.45
N TYR A 92 0.36 5.24 -9.36
CA TYR A 92 0.01 5.33 -10.77
C TYR A 92 -1.48 5.07 -11.06
N PHE A 93 -2.16 4.33 -10.19
CA PHE A 93 -3.55 3.94 -10.32
C PHE A 93 -4.51 4.74 -9.42
N ASN A 94 -4.07 5.80 -8.76
CA ASN A 94 -4.90 6.54 -7.80
C ASN A 94 -6.25 6.99 -8.38
N ASN A 95 -6.31 7.35 -9.65
CA ASN A 95 -7.54 7.75 -10.35
C ASN A 95 -8.25 6.59 -11.05
N CYS A 96 -7.82 5.36 -10.86
CA CYS A 96 -8.45 4.16 -11.41
C CYS A 96 -9.40 3.54 -10.41
N SER A 97 -10.46 2.93 -10.92
CA SER A 97 -11.39 2.17 -10.10
C SER A 97 -10.98 0.72 -10.00
N PHE A 98 -11.37 0.05 -8.91
CA PHE A 98 -11.15 -1.38 -8.73
C PHE A 98 -12.36 -2.07 -8.12
N ILE A 99 -12.38 -3.41 -8.28
CA ILE A 99 -13.30 -4.31 -7.59
C ILE A 99 -12.48 -5.50 -7.08
N ASP A 100 -12.72 -5.90 -5.84
CA ASP A 100 -12.18 -7.14 -5.27
C ASP A 100 -12.78 -8.35 -5.98
N THR A 101 -11.95 -9.27 -6.48
CA THR A 101 -12.43 -10.46 -7.20
C THR A 101 -13.21 -11.41 -6.33
N GLU A 102 -13.09 -11.36 -5.02
CA GLU A 102 -13.93 -12.09 -4.08
C GLU A 102 -15.44 -11.80 -4.28
N CYS A 103 -15.79 -10.59 -4.76
CA CYS A 103 -17.18 -10.25 -5.12
C CYS A 103 -17.76 -11.14 -6.23
N PHE A 104 -16.90 -11.78 -7.02
CA PHE A 104 -17.27 -12.74 -8.07
C PHE A 104 -17.11 -14.19 -7.61
N GLY A 105 -16.74 -14.41 -6.34
CA GLY A 105 -16.46 -15.75 -5.79
C GLY A 105 -15.16 -16.34 -6.29
N LEU A 106 -14.21 -15.49 -6.72
CA LEU A 106 -12.90 -15.91 -7.21
C LEU A 106 -11.82 -15.62 -6.16
N ASP A 107 -10.98 -16.61 -5.91
CA ASP A 107 -9.77 -16.50 -5.11
C ASP A 107 -8.53 -16.96 -5.90
N VAL A 108 -7.35 -16.98 -5.25
CA VAL A 108 -6.09 -17.36 -5.90
C VAL A 108 -6.13 -18.76 -6.48
N SER A 109 -6.90 -19.70 -5.89
CA SER A 109 -6.97 -21.10 -6.33
C SER A 109 -7.76 -21.29 -7.63
N ASP A 110 -8.56 -20.30 -8.03
CA ASP A 110 -9.35 -20.34 -9.27
C ASP A 110 -8.53 -19.98 -10.51
N PHE A 111 -7.31 -19.47 -10.33
CA PHE A 111 -6.42 -19.11 -11.42
C PHE A 111 -5.47 -20.24 -11.80
N ASP A 112 -4.83 -20.12 -12.97
CA ASP A 112 -3.90 -21.15 -13.45
C ASP A 112 -2.66 -21.29 -12.55
N GLU A 113 -1.97 -22.42 -12.65
CA GLU A 113 -0.80 -22.74 -11.82
C GLU A 113 0.31 -21.68 -11.95
N HIS A 114 0.43 -21.03 -13.11
CA HIS A 114 1.44 -20.00 -13.32
C HIS A 114 1.12 -18.72 -12.52
N ALA A 115 -0.14 -18.30 -12.51
CA ALA A 115 -0.58 -17.15 -11.71
C ALA A 115 -0.40 -17.42 -10.20
N GLN A 116 -0.80 -18.62 -9.75
CA GLN A 116 -0.61 -19.05 -8.36
C GLN A 116 0.86 -19.04 -7.96
N GLU A 117 1.76 -19.55 -8.84
CA GLU A 117 3.20 -19.56 -8.60
C GLU A 117 3.78 -18.13 -8.55
N CYS A 118 3.35 -17.24 -9.44
CA CYS A 118 3.76 -15.83 -9.40
C CYS A 118 3.40 -15.18 -8.08
N ILE A 119 2.18 -15.40 -7.58
CA ILE A 119 1.71 -14.85 -6.31
C ILE A 119 2.51 -15.44 -5.14
N ARG A 120 2.75 -16.76 -5.15
CA ARG A 120 3.57 -17.43 -4.14
C ARG A 120 4.97 -16.83 -4.04
N VAL A 121 5.64 -16.67 -5.19
CA VAL A 121 6.99 -16.08 -5.26
C VAL A 121 6.98 -14.65 -4.74
N ILE A 122 5.99 -13.83 -5.07
CA ILE A 122 5.86 -12.46 -4.54
C ILE A 122 5.75 -12.49 -3.02
N ASN A 123 4.88 -13.32 -2.46
CA ASN A 123 4.67 -13.41 -1.02
C ASN A 123 5.91 -13.89 -0.26
N GLU A 124 6.72 -14.74 -0.88
CA GLU A 124 8.00 -15.17 -0.31
C GLU A 124 9.09 -14.07 -0.40
N CYS A 125 9.20 -13.42 -1.56
CA CYS A 125 10.22 -12.40 -1.80
C CYS A 125 9.99 -11.12 -0.98
N TYR A 126 8.73 -10.76 -0.75
CA TYR A 126 8.35 -9.53 -0.05
C TYR A 126 7.80 -9.78 1.36
N LYS A 127 8.08 -10.96 1.90
CA LYS A 127 7.76 -11.25 3.30
C LYS A 127 8.46 -10.26 4.21
N CYS A 128 7.71 -9.62 5.08
CA CYS A 128 8.26 -8.72 6.09
C CYS A 128 8.53 -9.46 7.42
N SER A 129 9.10 -8.76 8.38
CA SER A 129 9.28 -9.27 9.74
C SER A 129 7.95 -9.47 10.46
N GLU A 130 7.92 -10.36 11.44
CA GLU A 130 6.73 -10.54 12.29
C GLU A 130 6.33 -9.22 12.98
N GLN A 131 7.32 -8.42 13.39
CA GLN A 131 7.04 -7.11 14.00
C GLN A 131 6.32 -6.18 13.01
N THR A 132 6.74 -6.12 11.75
CA THR A 132 6.06 -5.32 10.73
C THR A 132 4.64 -5.81 10.49
N GLU A 133 4.42 -7.14 10.45
CA GLU A 133 3.08 -7.70 10.33
C GLU A 133 2.18 -7.32 11.52
N GLU A 134 2.70 -7.37 12.76
CA GLU A 134 1.96 -6.92 13.94
C GLU A 134 1.63 -5.42 13.87
N MET A 135 2.58 -4.58 13.40
CA MET A 135 2.32 -3.16 13.19
C MET A 135 1.22 -2.91 12.17
N ARG A 136 1.16 -3.70 11.10
CA ARG A 136 0.10 -3.61 10.10
C ARG A 136 -1.28 -3.97 10.66
N LYS A 137 -1.38 -4.77 11.73
CA LYS A 137 -2.67 -5.12 12.38
C LYS A 137 -3.27 -3.97 13.19
N LEU A 138 -2.50 -2.94 13.52
CA LEU A 138 -2.96 -1.79 14.30
C LEU A 138 -3.82 -0.86 13.42
N THR A 139 -5.11 -1.16 13.33
CA THR A 139 -6.06 -0.44 12.44
C THR A 139 -6.29 1.01 12.83
N PHE A 140 -6.10 1.37 14.10
CA PHE A 140 -6.22 2.75 14.54
C PHE A 140 -5.17 3.68 13.89
N LEU A 141 -4.05 3.14 13.40
CA LEU A 141 -3.02 3.89 12.69
C LEU A 141 -3.35 4.15 11.22
N ASP A 142 -4.35 3.48 10.66
CA ASP A 142 -4.63 3.55 9.21
C ASP A 142 -4.84 4.98 8.68
N PRO A 143 -5.50 5.91 9.39
CA PRO A 143 -5.62 7.30 8.95
C PRO A 143 -4.29 8.07 8.85
N LEU A 144 -3.25 7.57 9.51
CA LEU A 144 -1.93 8.21 9.58
C LEU A 144 -0.89 7.52 8.70
N ARG A 145 -1.26 6.42 8.02
CA ARG A 145 -0.38 5.69 7.12
C ARG A 145 -0.23 6.41 5.78
N SER A 146 0.96 6.33 5.22
CA SER A 146 1.14 6.68 3.81
C SER A 146 0.38 5.70 2.93
N SER A 147 -0.38 6.21 1.96
CA SER A 147 -1.10 5.36 1.02
C SER A 147 -0.18 4.50 0.15
N ASP A 148 0.99 5.04 -0.20
CA ASP A 148 1.98 4.35 -1.03
C ASP A 148 2.97 3.51 -0.21
N TYR A 149 3.19 3.87 1.07
CA TYR A 149 4.08 3.18 1.99
C TYR A 149 3.35 2.90 3.31
N PRO A 150 2.50 1.85 3.39
CA PRO A 150 1.64 1.62 4.54
C PRO A 150 2.34 1.39 5.89
N ASP A 151 3.63 1.09 5.87
CA ASP A 151 4.44 0.95 7.09
C ASP A 151 4.94 2.30 7.63
N ASP A 152 4.80 3.36 6.84
CA ASP A 152 5.23 4.71 7.21
C ASP A 152 4.05 5.47 7.83
N ILE A 153 4.28 5.99 9.03
CA ILE A 153 3.29 6.70 9.85
C ILE A 153 3.66 8.17 9.90
N GLN A 154 2.64 9.01 9.81
CA GLN A 154 2.76 10.44 9.99
C GLN A 154 2.87 10.79 11.47
N VAL A 155 3.93 11.47 11.87
CA VAL A 155 4.22 11.83 13.26
C VAL A 155 4.48 13.34 13.35
N LEU A 156 3.94 13.99 14.38
CA LEU A 156 4.23 15.38 14.71
C LEU A 156 5.42 15.46 15.66
N LEU A 157 6.47 16.15 15.24
CA LEU A 157 7.54 16.57 16.11
C LEU A 157 7.10 17.83 16.85
N TYR A 158 7.16 17.77 18.19
CA TYR A 158 6.88 18.91 19.05
C TYR A 158 8.07 19.14 20.00
N GLN A 159 8.56 20.35 20.03
CA GLN A 159 9.56 20.81 21.00
C GLN A 159 9.28 22.26 21.35
N LYS A 160 9.38 22.60 22.65
CA LYS A 160 9.10 23.94 23.12
C LYS A 160 10.02 24.96 22.44
N GLY A 161 9.44 25.98 21.80
CA GLY A 161 10.16 27.05 21.15
C GLY A 161 10.50 26.77 19.68
N ILE A 162 10.14 25.60 19.17
CA ILE A 162 10.27 25.22 17.76
C ILE A 162 8.87 25.02 17.19
N GLN A 163 8.66 25.39 15.94
CA GLN A 163 7.37 25.16 15.26
C GLN A 163 7.14 23.66 15.09
N ILE A 164 5.90 23.21 15.29
CA ILE A 164 5.51 21.82 15.06
C ILE A 164 5.80 21.45 13.61
N GLU A 165 6.40 20.29 13.42
CA GLU A 165 6.70 19.75 12.11
C GLU A 165 6.17 18.33 11.94
N GLN A 166 5.64 18.02 10.77
CA GLN A 166 5.14 16.72 10.40
C GLN A 166 6.20 15.95 9.65
N VAL A 167 6.47 14.74 10.10
CA VAL A 167 7.49 13.85 9.55
C VAL A 167 6.93 12.46 9.27
N TRP A 168 7.66 11.68 8.47
CA TRP A 168 7.36 10.27 8.23
C TRP A 168 8.27 9.38 9.05
N VAL A 169 7.68 8.34 9.65
CA VAL A 169 8.37 7.39 10.52
C VAL A 169 8.00 5.97 10.10
N LYS A 170 9.00 5.17 9.73
CA LYS A 170 8.79 3.74 9.48
C LYS A 170 8.65 3.02 10.82
N CYS A 171 7.42 2.67 11.17
CA CYS A 171 7.10 2.05 12.44
C CYS A 171 7.45 0.56 12.43
N PHE A 172 8.14 0.08 13.46
CA PHE A 172 8.57 -1.32 13.55
C PHE A 172 8.36 -1.98 14.91
N ALA A 173 8.00 -1.21 15.95
CA ALA A 173 7.76 -1.77 17.27
C ALA A 173 6.74 -0.94 18.06
N TYR A 174 6.12 -1.57 19.04
CA TYR A 174 5.25 -0.89 19.99
C TYR A 174 5.30 -1.52 21.36
N THR A 175 4.96 -0.72 22.36
CA THR A 175 4.65 -1.14 23.71
C THR A 175 3.17 -0.80 24.00
N LYS A 176 2.72 -0.99 25.24
CA LYS A 176 1.37 -0.61 25.63
C LYS A 176 1.07 0.88 25.42
N ASP A 177 2.07 1.73 25.63
CA ASP A 177 1.89 3.19 25.73
C ASP A 177 2.61 3.98 24.63
N GLU A 178 3.46 3.34 23.82
CA GLU A 178 4.34 4.02 22.88
C GLU A 178 4.69 3.15 21.67
N LEU A 179 4.80 3.79 20.51
CA LEU A 179 5.28 3.21 19.26
C LEU A 179 6.72 3.68 18.99
N PHE A 180 7.46 2.89 18.24
CA PHE A 180 8.85 3.18 17.86
C PHE A 180 9.04 3.00 16.38
N GLY A 181 9.82 3.90 15.80
CA GLY A 181 10.12 3.83 14.39
C GLY A 181 11.34 4.66 13.99
N LYS A 182 11.82 4.42 12.78
CA LYS A 182 12.91 5.15 12.16
C LYS A 182 12.39 6.37 11.43
N LEU A 183 12.92 7.54 11.74
CA LEU A 183 12.62 8.80 11.06
C LEU A 183 13.13 8.74 9.62
N LEU A 184 12.26 9.03 8.65
CA LEU A 184 12.54 8.82 7.21
C LEU A 184 12.96 10.08 6.47
N ASN A 185 12.65 11.25 7.02
CA ASN A 185 13.02 12.54 6.42
C ASN A 185 13.76 13.41 7.43
N GLU A 186 14.67 14.26 6.94
CA GLU A 186 15.31 15.27 7.77
C GLU A 186 14.29 16.34 8.15
N PRO A 187 14.12 16.68 9.43
CA PRO A 187 13.32 17.83 9.84
C PRO A 187 13.89 19.15 9.27
N ASN A 188 13.00 20.08 8.93
CA ASN A 188 13.42 21.39 8.41
C ASN A 188 13.93 22.33 9.51
N GLN A 189 13.59 22.02 10.77
CA GLN A 189 13.97 22.85 11.92
C GLN A 189 14.94 22.09 12.81
N ASP A 190 15.58 22.81 13.70
CA ASP A 190 16.64 22.29 14.59
C ASP A 190 16.06 21.46 15.75
N PHE A 191 15.48 20.30 15.39
CA PHE A 191 15.12 19.27 16.35
C PHE A 191 16.37 18.46 16.73
N VAL A 192 16.33 17.82 17.91
CA VAL A 192 17.41 16.94 18.38
C VAL A 192 17.46 15.58 17.63
N VAL A 193 16.48 15.34 16.74
CA VAL A 193 16.36 14.10 15.96
C VAL A 193 16.56 14.38 14.48
N HIS A 194 17.21 13.46 13.79
CA HIS A 194 17.59 13.55 12.39
C HIS A 194 17.10 12.36 11.59
N ASN A 195 17.15 12.45 10.27
CA ASN A 195 16.88 11.30 9.41
C ASN A 195 17.71 10.08 9.87
N GLY A 196 17.05 8.95 10.04
CA GLY A 196 17.66 7.72 10.57
C GLY A 196 17.52 7.55 12.09
N SER A 197 17.23 8.60 12.86
CA SER A 197 16.99 8.47 14.31
C SER A 197 15.83 7.52 14.59
N ILE A 198 15.98 6.67 15.60
CA ILE A 198 14.87 5.88 16.13
C ILE A 198 14.14 6.74 17.16
N ILE A 199 12.88 7.01 16.93
CA ILE A 199 12.06 7.86 17.80
C ILE A 199 10.89 7.08 18.40
N GLY A 200 10.54 7.49 19.64
CA GLY A 200 9.30 7.08 20.29
C GLY A 200 8.19 8.09 19.98
N PHE A 201 6.99 7.61 19.72
CA PHE A 201 5.82 8.45 19.51
C PHE A 201 4.56 7.77 20.06
N ALA A 202 3.55 8.55 20.38
CA ALA A 202 2.31 8.04 20.95
C ALA A 202 1.09 8.58 20.20
N PRO A 203 0.03 7.76 20.07
CA PRO A 203 -1.24 8.23 19.53
C PRO A 203 -1.92 9.17 20.51
N VAL A 204 -2.46 10.27 20.02
CA VAL A 204 -3.22 11.28 20.76
C VAL A 204 -4.53 11.55 20.03
N GLU A 205 -5.65 11.33 20.70
CA GLU A 205 -6.95 11.69 20.16
C GLU A 205 -7.18 13.20 20.33
N THR A 206 -7.64 13.86 19.28
CA THR A 206 -8.00 15.26 19.26
C THR A 206 -9.43 15.43 18.72
N GLU A 207 -9.97 16.63 18.77
CA GLU A 207 -11.29 16.95 18.17
C GLU A 207 -11.29 16.73 16.65
N ASP A 208 -10.14 16.87 15.99
CA ASP A 208 -9.97 16.72 14.54
C ASP A 208 -9.57 15.29 14.12
N GLY A 209 -9.41 14.37 15.07
CA GLY A 209 -9.03 12.98 14.83
C GLY A 209 -7.77 12.53 15.55
N LEU A 210 -7.25 11.37 15.16
CA LEU A 210 -6.05 10.78 15.73
C LEU A 210 -4.81 11.46 15.17
N LEU A 211 -3.84 11.73 16.03
CA LEU A 211 -2.49 12.19 15.70
C LEU A 211 -1.48 11.26 16.36
N CYS A 212 -0.29 11.12 15.78
CA CYS A 212 0.88 10.57 16.46
C CYS A 212 1.84 11.71 16.80
N VAL A 213 2.29 11.76 18.06
CA VAL A 213 3.16 12.83 18.55
C VAL A 213 4.44 12.25 19.14
N TYR A 214 5.57 12.82 18.79
CA TYR A 214 6.88 12.49 19.34
C TYR A 214 6.90 12.63 20.87
N THR A 215 7.39 11.61 21.57
CA THR A 215 7.39 11.56 23.06
C THR A 215 8.64 12.17 23.71
N GLY A 216 9.59 12.63 22.92
CA GLY A 216 10.89 13.09 23.41
C GLY A 216 11.92 11.97 23.62
N ARG A 217 11.58 10.73 23.30
CA ARG A 217 12.51 9.58 23.36
C ARG A 217 13.13 9.34 22.00
N TRP A 218 14.44 9.20 21.95
CA TRP A 218 15.14 8.88 20.71
C TRP A 218 16.46 8.16 20.99
N LEU A 219 16.93 7.40 19.98
CA LEU A 219 18.22 6.75 19.94
C LEU A 219 18.88 7.08 18.60
N GLU A 220 20.17 7.36 18.61
CA GLU A 220 20.94 7.39 17.37
C GLU A 220 21.11 5.96 16.84
N GLU A 221 20.98 5.79 15.52
CA GLU A 221 21.33 4.52 14.89
C GLU A 221 22.84 4.31 15.10
N GLN A 222 23.22 3.29 15.87
CA GLN A 222 24.63 2.92 15.98
C GLN A 222 25.04 2.39 14.60
N SER A 223 25.87 3.15 13.89
CA SER A 223 26.51 2.68 12.66
C SER A 223 27.38 1.47 12.99
N GLU A 224 26.97 0.31 12.52
CA GLU A 224 27.79 -0.89 12.45
C GLU A 224 28.92 -0.77 11.43
#